data_3f8c03a9e2e43b00cf18fb1df6ce4054
#
_entry.id   3f8c03a9e2e43b00cf18fb1df6ce4054
#
_cell.length_a   1.000
_cell.length_b   1.000
_cell.length_c   1.000
_cell.angle_alpha   90.00
_cell.angle_beta   90.00
_cell.angle_gamma   90.00
#
_symmetry.space_group_name_H-M   'P 1'
#
loop_
_entity.id
_entity.type
_entity.pdbx_description
1 polymer ?
#
loop_
_entity_poly.entity_id
_entity_poly.type
_entity_poly.pdbx_seq_one_letter_code
_entity_poly.pdbx_strand_id
1 'polypeptide(L)'
;MIRPLNPAMATTFAPPVMEAHRWRASTALPAGLSLINVSQAAPTEVPPLPLREAIAEAALHQPAAHLYGAVLGMDELREEIAAQWSRAYAGRVRASQVAITQGCNQAFCAVLATLAAPGDEIILTVPWYFNHKMWLDMQGVKAVPLTPGAGLIPEAEAAARLITDRTKAIVLVSPNNPGGAEYPAETMAAFRDLCRARGLALIVDETYRDFDSRDGRVHDLFMDPDWSDVLVQLYSFSKAYRLTGHRVGAIVASEARLAEVEKFLDTVAICPGQLGQIAALWGMRNLGRWVEGERQEILARRRAVEAAIADLPGWELMGAGAFFAYARHPFAGSGPEVAKAILSEQGVLMLPGTMFMPEGSAGAHGQMRIAFANCDADGLREMAARLDRLTLPRR
;
A
#
# COMPACT_ATOMS: atom_id res chain seq x y z
N MET A 1 -32.80 -7.64 23.08
CA MET A 1 -32.34 -6.48 22.29
C MET A 1 -30.84 -6.62 22.03
N ILE A 2 -30.42 -6.59 20.77
CA ILE A 2 -29.00 -6.54 20.41
C ILE A 2 -28.45 -5.17 20.86
N ARG A 3 -27.33 -5.13 21.59
CA ARG A 3 -26.70 -3.88 21.98
C ARG A 3 -26.29 -3.11 20.71
N PRO A 4 -26.37 -1.76 20.70
CA PRO A 4 -25.95 -0.99 19.56
C PRO A 4 -24.45 -1.25 19.24
N LEU A 5 -24.11 -1.26 17.95
CA LEU A 5 -22.73 -1.37 17.50
C LEU A 5 -21.94 -0.11 17.89
N ASN A 6 -20.62 -0.24 17.99
CA ASN A 6 -19.73 0.93 18.11
C ASN A 6 -19.95 1.85 16.88
N PRO A 7 -20.35 3.12 17.08
CA PRO A 7 -20.63 4.04 15.98
C PRO A 7 -19.47 4.19 14.98
N ALA A 8 -18.24 4.27 15.48
CA ALA A 8 -17.06 4.39 14.62
C ALA A 8 -16.89 3.20 13.68
N MET A 9 -17.19 1.98 14.18
CA MET A 9 -17.19 0.78 13.32
C MET A 9 -18.37 0.78 12.34
N ALA A 10 -19.53 1.21 12.79
CA ALA A 10 -20.75 1.19 11.97
C ALA A 10 -20.72 2.21 10.82
N THR A 11 -20.01 3.32 10.99
CA THR A 11 -19.86 4.37 9.98
C THR A 11 -18.65 4.18 9.07
N THR A 12 -17.71 3.30 9.43
CA THR A 12 -16.59 2.96 8.54
C THR A 12 -17.12 2.21 7.31
N PHE A 13 -16.71 2.63 6.13
CA PHE A 13 -17.16 2.02 4.87
C PHE A 13 -16.67 0.56 4.72
N ALA A 14 -17.38 -0.23 3.90
CA ALA A 14 -17.04 -1.63 3.66
C ALA A 14 -15.69 -1.77 2.95
N PRO A 15 -14.88 -2.81 3.26
CA PRO A 15 -13.58 -3.02 2.61
C PRO A 15 -13.72 -3.14 1.08
N PRO A 16 -13.09 -2.25 0.28
CA PRO A 16 -13.29 -2.18 -1.17
C PRO A 16 -13.03 -3.48 -1.93
N VAL A 17 -11.98 -4.22 -1.57
CA VAL A 17 -11.67 -5.50 -2.23
C VAL A 17 -12.76 -6.53 -1.94
N MET A 18 -13.29 -6.57 -0.73
CA MET A 18 -14.38 -7.48 -0.37
C MET A 18 -15.69 -7.09 -1.07
N GLU A 19 -15.91 -5.80 -1.30
CA GLU A 19 -17.03 -5.32 -2.10
C GLU A 19 -16.94 -5.80 -3.56
N ALA A 20 -15.76 -5.68 -4.16
CA ALA A 20 -15.49 -6.20 -5.50
C ALA A 20 -15.70 -7.73 -5.58
N HIS A 21 -15.30 -8.48 -4.56
CA HIS A 21 -15.56 -9.91 -4.49
C HIS A 21 -17.06 -10.22 -4.43
N ARG A 22 -17.85 -9.43 -3.69
CA ARG A 22 -19.33 -9.56 -3.68
C ARG A 22 -19.92 -9.27 -5.06
N TRP A 23 -19.45 -8.22 -5.75
CA TRP A 23 -19.89 -7.96 -7.14
C TRP A 23 -19.58 -9.14 -8.04
N ARG A 24 -18.35 -9.68 -7.97
CA ARG A 24 -17.98 -10.85 -8.77
C ARG A 24 -18.86 -12.06 -8.46
N ALA A 25 -19.15 -12.33 -7.22
CA ALA A 25 -19.98 -13.47 -6.80
C ALA A 25 -21.44 -13.36 -7.26
N SER A 26 -21.97 -12.14 -7.36
CA SER A 26 -23.34 -11.86 -7.77
C SER A 26 -23.52 -11.59 -9.27
N THR A 27 -22.42 -11.57 -10.06
CA THR A 27 -22.46 -11.26 -11.50
C THR A 27 -22.19 -12.50 -12.34
N ALA A 28 -23.12 -12.87 -13.20
CA ALA A 28 -22.88 -13.85 -14.25
C ALA A 28 -22.07 -13.20 -15.38
N LEU A 29 -20.95 -13.83 -15.75
CA LEU A 29 -20.15 -13.35 -16.88
C LEU A 29 -20.78 -13.79 -18.21
N PRO A 30 -20.58 -13.03 -19.28
CA PRO A 30 -20.99 -13.43 -20.62
C PRO A 30 -20.37 -14.78 -21.01
N ALA A 31 -21.11 -15.59 -21.75
CA ALA A 31 -20.65 -16.90 -22.19
C ALA A 31 -19.34 -16.77 -23.00
N GLY A 32 -18.36 -17.59 -22.65
CA GLY A 32 -17.05 -17.61 -23.30
C GLY A 32 -16.04 -16.54 -22.82
N LEU A 33 -16.43 -15.62 -21.93
CA LEU A 33 -15.48 -14.65 -21.34
C LEU A 33 -14.91 -15.18 -20.03
N SER A 34 -13.58 -15.22 -19.94
CA SER A 34 -12.85 -15.40 -18.67
C SER A 34 -12.77 -14.08 -17.92
N LEU A 35 -12.70 -14.15 -16.59
CA LEU A 35 -12.49 -12.97 -15.74
C LEU A 35 -11.07 -12.42 -15.90
N ILE A 36 -10.95 -11.13 -16.19
CA ILE A 36 -9.72 -10.37 -16.00
C ILE A 36 -9.83 -9.61 -14.69
N ASN A 37 -9.10 -10.06 -13.66
CA ASN A 37 -9.18 -9.47 -12.33
C ASN A 37 -8.02 -8.51 -12.08
N VAL A 38 -8.29 -7.23 -12.21
CA VAL A 38 -7.37 -6.12 -11.90
C VAL A 38 -7.86 -5.28 -10.71
N SER A 39 -8.64 -5.90 -9.81
CA SER A 39 -9.17 -5.24 -8.61
C SER A 39 -8.22 -5.29 -7.41
N GLN A 40 -7.40 -6.32 -7.30
CA GLN A 40 -6.53 -6.55 -6.15
C GLN A 40 -5.06 -6.65 -6.54
N ALA A 41 -4.23 -5.80 -5.94
CA ALA A 41 -2.79 -5.80 -6.10
C ALA A 41 -2.11 -6.71 -5.05
N ALA A 42 -2.35 -7.99 -5.15
CA ALA A 42 -1.65 -9.00 -4.36
C ALA A 42 -1.07 -10.03 -5.31
N PRO A 43 0.19 -10.46 -5.17
CA PRO A 43 0.72 -11.56 -5.94
C PRO A 43 -0.22 -12.77 -5.84
N THR A 44 -0.60 -13.32 -6.98
CA THR A 44 -1.41 -14.55 -7.06
C THR A 44 -0.54 -15.80 -7.15
N GLU A 45 0.70 -15.63 -7.52
CA GLU A 45 1.68 -16.71 -7.54
C GLU A 45 2.30 -16.92 -6.16
N VAL A 46 2.67 -18.16 -5.90
CA VAL A 46 3.33 -18.55 -4.65
C VAL A 46 4.79 -18.03 -4.61
N PRO A 47 5.41 -17.95 -3.42
CA PRO A 47 6.84 -17.67 -3.31
C PRO A 47 7.69 -18.69 -4.09
N PRO A 48 8.91 -18.34 -4.54
CA PRO A 48 9.78 -19.28 -5.26
C PRO A 48 10.09 -20.52 -4.44
N LEU A 49 10.29 -21.65 -5.12
CA LEU A 49 10.46 -22.96 -4.46
C LEU A 49 11.51 -22.95 -3.35
N PRO A 50 12.72 -22.38 -3.52
CA PRO A 50 13.72 -22.39 -2.44
C PRO A 50 13.26 -21.68 -1.17
N LEU A 51 12.44 -20.62 -1.27
CA LEU A 51 11.86 -19.98 -0.09
C LEU A 51 10.83 -20.87 0.61
N ARG A 52 9.99 -21.57 -0.17
CA ARG A 52 9.01 -22.50 0.40
C ARG A 52 9.67 -23.70 1.07
N GLU A 53 10.77 -24.20 0.53
CA GLU A 53 11.59 -25.24 1.12
C GLU A 53 12.22 -24.76 2.43
N ALA A 54 12.76 -23.55 2.48
CA ALA A 54 13.30 -22.97 3.70
C ALA A 54 12.24 -22.79 4.81
N ILE A 55 11.01 -22.44 4.43
CA ILE A 55 9.88 -22.38 5.39
C ILE A 55 9.53 -23.78 5.91
N ALA A 56 9.46 -24.76 5.03
CA ALA A 56 9.14 -26.15 5.40
C ALA A 56 10.22 -26.73 6.32
N GLU A 57 11.50 -26.52 6.01
CA GLU A 57 12.64 -26.92 6.82
C GLU A 57 12.58 -26.30 8.23
N ALA A 58 12.31 -24.99 8.31
CA ALA A 58 12.16 -24.30 9.58
C ALA A 58 10.98 -24.84 10.39
N ALA A 59 9.85 -25.11 9.75
CA ALA A 59 8.67 -25.67 10.41
C ALA A 59 8.89 -27.09 10.94
N LEU A 60 9.73 -27.89 10.28
CA LEU A 60 9.99 -29.27 10.69
C LEU A 60 11.10 -29.37 11.73
N HIS A 61 12.13 -28.52 11.67
CA HIS A 61 13.38 -28.73 12.38
C HIS A 61 13.80 -27.61 13.32
N GLN A 62 13.06 -26.50 13.37
CA GLN A 62 13.36 -25.38 14.28
C GLN A 62 12.28 -25.24 15.36
N PRO A 63 12.46 -25.80 16.57
CA PRO A 63 11.44 -25.72 17.63
C PRO A 63 11.02 -24.28 17.96
N ALA A 64 11.94 -23.32 17.90
CA ALA A 64 11.67 -21.90 18.14
C ALA A 64 10.66 -21.30 17.14
N ALA A 65 10.49 -21.89 15.95
CA ALA A 65 9.50 -21.44 14.97
C ALA A 65 8.03 -21.63 15.44
N HIS A 66 7.82 -22.39 16.51
CA HIS A 66 6.50 -22.70 17.09
C HIS A 66 6.25 -22.06 18.46
N LEU A 67 7.19 -21.28 18.96
CA LEU A 67 7.12 -20.65 20.28
C LEU A 67 6.96 -19.14 20.15
N TYR A 68 6.52 -18.50 21.23
CA TYR A 68 6.57 -17.05 21.31
C TYR A 68 8.01 -16.54 21.18
N GLY A 69 8.19 -15.46 20.44
CA GLY A 69 9.45 -14.74 20.31
C GLY A 69 9.38 -13.34 20.92
N ALA A 70 10.36 -12.52 20.59
CA ALA A 70 10.39 -11.13 21.01
C ALA A 70 9.21 -10.34 20.42
N VAL A 71 8.63 -9.43 21.20
CA VAL A 71 7.49 -8.59 20.81
C VAL A 71 7.82 -7.74 19.57
N LEU A 72 9.01 -7.14 19.53
CA LEU A 72 9.48 -6.34 18.40
C LEU A 72 10.05 -7.19 17.24
N GLY A 73 9.98 -8.52 17.33
CA GLY A 73 10.42 -9.46 16.30
C GLY A 73 11.85 -9.96 16.48
N MET A 74 12.23 -10.93 15.62
CA MET A 74 13.52 -11.61 15.65
C MET A 74 14.67 -10.61 15.45
N ASP A 75 15.68 -10.69 16.30
CA ASP A 75 16.84 -9.79 16.25
C ASP A 75 17.58 -9.88 14.92
N GLU A 76 17.77 -11.10 14.38
CA GLU A 76 18.45 -11.31 13.10
C GLU A 76 17.71 -10.66 11.92
N LEU A 77 16.36 -10.65 11.94
CA LEU A 77 15.59 -9.98 10.90
C LEU A 77 15.67 -8.46 11.05
N ARG A 78 15.62 -7.95 12.28
CA ARG A 78 15.78 -6.51 12.57
C ARG A 78 17.17 -6.00 12.16
N GLU A 79 18.22 -6.78 12.45
CA GLU A 79 19.60 -6.51 12.02
C GLU A 79 19.73 -6.50 10.50
N GLU A 80 19.14 -7.49 9.81
CA GLU A 80 19.18 -7.56 8.34
C GLU A 80 18.47 -6.39 7.69
N ILE A 81 17.27 -6.01 8.19
CA ILE A 81 16.56 -4.82 7.72
C ILE A 81 17.43 -3.57 7.95
N ALA A 82 17.97 -3.38 9.15
CA ALA A 82 18.79 -2.23 9.47
C ALA A 82 20.02 -2.12 8.53
N ALA A 83 20.66 -3.25 8.25
CA ALA A 83 21.83 -3.31 7.37
C ALA A 83 21.46 -3.00 5.90
N GLN A 84 20.37 -3.59 5.39
CA GLN A 84 19.92 -3.36 4.01
C GLN A 84 19.40 -1.94 3.81
N TRP A 85 18.63 -1.38 4.77
CA TRP A 85 18.15 0.01 4.73
C TRP A 85 19.30 1.01 4.78
N SER A 86 20.27 0.78 5.67
CA SER A 86 21.45 1.64 5.74
C SER A 86 22.22 1.69 4.41
N ARG A 87 22.32 0.55 3.70
CA ARG A 87 22.94 0.49 2.37
C ARG A 87 22.07 1.15 1.30
N ALA A 88 20.79 0.80 1.24
CA ALA A 88 19.88 1.25 0.18
C ALA A 88 19.66 2.77 0.21
N TYR A 89 19.58 3.36 1.41
CA TYR A 89 19.33 4.79 1.58
C TYR A 89 20.57 5.61 1.93
N ALA A 90 21.75 4.99 1.94
CA ALA A 90 23.02 5.61 2.34
C ALA A 90 22.92 6.35 3.69
N GLY A 91 22.12 5.81 4.60
CA GLY A 91 21.87 6.36 5.92
C GLY A 91 22.40 5.46 7.03
N ARG A 92 21.94 5.72 8.25
CA ARG A 92 22.30 4.89 9.41
C ARG A 92 21.04 4.47 10.17
N VAL A 93 20.64 3.20 9.99
CA VAL A 93 19.56 2.55 10.74
C VAL A 93 20.16 1.50 11.66
N ARG A 94 19.70 1.44 12.91
CA ARG A 94 20.10 0.42 13.89
C ARG A 94 18.99 -0.61 14.05
N ALA A 95 19.33 -1.85 14.44
CA ALA A 95 18.36 -2.88 14.75
C ALA A 95 17.35 -2.46 15.84
N SER A 96 17.79 -1.66 16.82
CA SER A 96 16.93 -1.06 17.85
C SER A 96 15.89 -0.06 17.31
N GLN A 97 16.05 0.39 16.07
CA GLN A 97 15.10 1.26 15.37
C GLN A 97 14.17 0.50 14.42
N VAL A 98 14.14 -0.83 14.48
CA VAL A 98 13.30 -1.70 13.66
C VAL A 98 12.36 -2.52 14.52
N ALA A 99 11.09 -2.60 14.17
CA ALA A 99 10.12 -3.54 14.73
C ALA A 99 9.44 -4.34 13.62
N ILE A 100 9.21 -5.62 13.86
CA ILE A 100 8.49 -6.50 12.95
C ILE A 100 7.02 -6.55 13.34
N THR A 101 6.14 -6.61 12.35
CA THR A 101 4.69 -6.61 12.55
C THR A 101 4.01 -7.70 11.73
N GLN A 102 2.75 -7.98 12.02
CA GLN A 102 1.91 -8.89 11.23
C GLN A 102 1.40 -8.20 9.95
N GLY A 103 2.34 -7.80 9.09
CA GLY A 103 2.11 -7.05 7.86
C GLY A 103 1.99 -5.53 8.09
N CYS A 104 2.12 -4.77 6.99
CA CYS A 104 2.16 -3.31 7.02
C CYS A 104 0.88 -2.66 7.58
N ASN A 105 -0.29 -3.29 7.43
CA ASN A 105 -1.51 -2.77 8.05
C ASN A 105 -1.40 -2.70 9.57
N GLN A 106 -0.87 -3.75 10.23
CA GLN A 106 -0.63 -3.69 11.68
C GLN A 106 0.43 -2.65 12.02
N ALA A 107 1.47 -2.49 11.20
CA ALA A 107 2.47 -1.45 11.37
C ALA A 107 1.84 -0.06 11.41
N PHE A 108 0.97 0.25 10.45
CA PHE A 108 0.22 1.51 10.42
C PHE A 108 -0.65 1.69 11.67
N CYS A 109 -1.44 0.67 12.04
CA CYS A 109 -2.28 0.71 13.24
C CYS A 109 -1.46 0.99 14.51
N ALA A 110 -0.35 0.29 14.69
CA ALA A 110 0.52 0.44 15.85
C ALA A 110 1.13 1.85 15.94
N VAL A 111 1.64 2.36 14.81
CA VAL A 111 2.20 3.71 14.74
C VAL A 111 1.14 4.76 15.06
N LEU A 112 -0.04 4.66 14.46
CA LEU A 112 -1.13 5.62 14.70
C LEU A 112 -1.59 5.61 16.16
N ALA A 113 -1.65 4.45 16.81
CA ALA A 113 -1.98 4.34 18.22
C ALA A 113 -1.00 5.08 19.14
N THR A 114 0.24 5.31 18.69
CA THR A 114 1.24 6.10 19.44
C THR A 114 1.22 7.60 19.12
N LEU A 115 0.43 8.03 18.13
CA LEU A 115 0.46 9.40 17.62
C LEU A 115 -0.85 10.16 17.83
N ALA A 116 -1.99 9.52 17.66
CA ALA A 116 -3.27 10.19 17.55
C ALA A 116 -4.32 9.59 18.47
N ALA A 117 -5.14 10.45 19.05
CA ALA A 117 -6.33 10.15 19.83
C ALA A 117 -7.60 10.53 19.06
N PRO A 118 -8.79 10.06 19.48
CA PRO A 118 -10.06 10.48 18.89
C PRO A 118 -10.18 12.02 18.83
N GLY A 119 -10.52 12.55 17.64
CA GLY A 119 -10.61 13.98 17.35
C GLY A 119 -9.34 14.64 16.81
N ASP A 120 -8.20 13.95 16.86
CA ASP A 120 -6.98 14.38 16.16
C ASP A 120 -7.11 14.24 14.65
N GLU A 121 -6.19 14.84 13.91
CA GLU A 121 -6.18 14.89 12.44
C GLU A 121 -4.90 14.28 11.86
N ILE A 122 -5.08 13.50 10.79
CA ILE A 122 -3.98 12.96 9.98
C ILE A 122 -4.20 13.37 8.53
N ILE A 123 -3.18 13.98 7.92
CA ILE A 123 -3.21 14.36 6.51
C ILE A 123 -2.88 13.13 5.66
N LEU A 124 -3.78 12.74 4.77
CA LEU A 124 -3.61 11.67 3.79
C LEU A 124 -3.67 12.20 2.37
N THR A 125 -2.70 11.86 1.53
CA THR A 125 -2.78 12.13 0.09
C THR A 125 -3.94 11.37 -0.56
N VAL A 126 -4.77 12.05 -1.34
CA VAL A 126 -5.82 11.42 -2.14
C VAL A 126 -5.37 11.28 -3.61
N PRO A 127 -5.75 10.19 -4.30
CA PRO A 127 -6.51 9.04 -3.81
C PRO A 127 -5.70 8.28 -2.75
N TRP A 128 -6.33 7.92 -1.65
CA TRP A 128 -5.67 7.28 -0.49
C TRP A 128 -5.68 5.76 -0.53
N TYR A 129 -4.77 5.15 0.21
CA TYR A 129 -4.90 3.73 0.54
C TYR A 129 -6.04 3.56 1.54
N PHE A 130 -7.10 2.85 1.12
CA PHE A 130 -8.35 2.78 1.88
C PHE A 130 -8.19 2.18 3.29
N ASN A 131 -7.25 1.25 3.53
CA ASN A 131 -7.07 0.72 4.88
C ASN A 131 -6.50 1.74 5.86
N HIS A 132 -5.69 2.70 5.40
CA HIS A 132 -5.28 3.83 6.24
C HIS A 132 -6.49 4.65 6.66
N LYS A 133 -7.34 5.03 5.71
CA LYS A 133 -8.57 5.78 5.98
C LYS A 133 -9.52 5.02 6.90
N MET A 134 -9.75 3.73 6.62
CA MET A 134 -10.61 2.89 7.47
C MET A 134 -10.14 2.82 8.91
N TRP A 135 -8.82 2.67 9.14
CA TRP A 135 -8.28 2.64 10.50
C TRP A 135 -8.50 3.96 11.23
N LEU A 136 -8.28 5.10 10.56
CA LEU A 136 -8.55 6.42 11.15
C LEU A 136 -10.02 6.55 11.56
N ASP A 137 -10.95 6.14 10.70
CA ASP A 137 -12.39 6.17 11.01
C ASP A 137 -12.73 5.32 12.24
N MET A 138 -12.21 4.09 12.30
CA MET A 138 -12.40 3.19 13.43
C MET A 138 -11.86 3.75 14.75
N GLN A 139 -10.82 4.59 14.68
CA GLN A 139 -10.21 5.24 15.86
C GLN A 139 -10.82 6.60 16.16
N GLY A 140 -11.78 7.09 15.38
CA GLY A 140 -12.34 8.44 15.56
C GLY A 140 -11.33 9.56 15.25
N VAL A 141 -10.30 9.25 14.46
CA VAL A 141 -9.28 10.20 14.00
C VAL A 141 -9.72 10.72 12.63
N LYS A 142 -9.66 12.03 12.43
CA LYS A 142 -10.09 12.64 11.19
C LYS A 142 -9.01 12.53 10.10
N ALA A 143 -9.34 11.91 8.99
CA ALA A 143 -8.52 12.00 7.78
C ALA A 143 -8.74 13.35 7.09
N VAL A 144 -7.66 14.10 6.89
CA VAL A 144 -7.65 15.37 6.15
C VAL A 144 -7.10 15.10 4.75
N PRO A 145 -7.93 15.24 3.69
CA PRO A 145 -7.50 14.90 2.34
C PRO A 145 -6.53 15.95 1.78
N LEU A 146 -5.36 15.52 1.35
CA LEU A 146 -4.40 16.32 0.59
C LEU A 146 -4.55 16.00 -0.89
N THR A 147 -5.07 16.94 -1.66
CA THR A 147 -5.17 16.81 -3.12
C THR A 147 -3.78 16.97 -3.74
N PRO A 148 -3.31 16.00 -4.52
CA PRO A 148 -2.02 16.10 -5.18
C PRO A 148 -2.07 17.03 -6.39
N GLY A 149 -0.89 17.48 -6.84
CA GLY A 149 -0.68 18.16 -8.10
C GLY A 149 -0.62 17.22 -9.32
N ALA A 150 0.05 17.67 -10.35
CA ALA A 150 0.24 16.91 -11.58
C ALA A 150 0.92 15.54 -11.32
N GLY A 151 0.52 14.51 -12.06
CA GLY A 151 1.06 13.16 -11.90
C GLY A 151 0.78 12.50 -10.56
N LEU A 152 -0.21 12.99 -9.82
CA LEU A 152 -0.57 12.54 -8.47
C LEU A 152 0.56 12.74 -7.44
N ILE A 153 1.44 13.71 -7.65
CA ILE A 153 2.52 14.05 -6.72
C ILE A 153 1.98 15.07 -5.70
N PRO A 154 2.07 14.80 -4.38
CA PRO A 154 1.66 15.74 -3.35
C PRO A 154 2.64 16.91 -3.20
N GLU A 155 2.13 18.06 -2.79
CA GLU A 155 2.91 19.28 -2.57
C GLU A 155 2.93 19.65 -1.08
N ALA A 156 4.12 19.89 -0.54
CA ALA A 156 4.28 20.24 0.87
C ALA A 156 3.61 21.57 1.24
N GLU A 157 3.62 22.55 0.34
CA GLU A 157 2.93 23.83 0.52
C GLU A 157 1.41 23.68 0.59
N ALA A 158 0.84 22.73 -0.17
CA ALA A 158 -0.58 22.41 -0.07
C ALA A 158 -0.89 21.76 1.26
N ALA A 159 -0.05 20.85 1.72
CA ALA A 159 -0.17 20.20 3.04
C ALA A 159 -0.04 21.22 4.19
N ALA A 160 0.87 22.18 4.08
CA ALA A 160 1.08 23.22 5.09
C ALA A 160 -0.17 24.05 5.39
N ARG A 161 -1.02 24.27 4.38
CA ARG A 161 -2.31 24.98 4.52
C ARG A 161 -3.41 24.16 5.23
N LEU A 162 -3.23 22.85 5.34
CA LEU A 162 -4.18 21.93 5.97
C LEU A 162 -3.85 21.67 7.44
N ILE A 163 -2.66 22.05 7.90
CA ILE A 163 -2.19 21.79 9.26
C ILE A 163 -2.97 22.65 10.26
N THR A 164 -3.48 22.01 11.29
CA THR A 164 -4.12 22.61 12.47
C THR A 164 -3.42 22.16 13.75
N ASP A 165 -3.82 22.70 14.91
CA ASP A 165 -3.30 22.27 16.22
C ASP A 165 -3.62 20.81 16.55
N ARG A 166 -4.59 20.20 15.84
CA ARG A 166 -4.96 18.79 15.97
C ARG A 166 -4.20 17.87 15.04
N THR A 167 -3.48 18.39 14.05
CA THR A 167 -2.71 17.57 13.12
C THR A 167 -1.55 16.90 13.85
N LYS A 168 -1.41 15.58 13.70
CA LYS A 168 -0.35 14.77 14.34
C LYS A 168 0.65 14.20 13.36
N ALA A 169 0.23 13.91 12.14
CA ALA A 169 1.11 13.34 11.13
C ALA A 169 0.63 13.66 9.70
N ILE A 170 1.56 13.53 8.77
CA ILE A 170 1.32 13.45 7.32
C ILE A 170 1.72 12.05 6.87
N VAL A 171 0.87 11.41 6.06
CA VAL A 171 1.12 10.06 5.51
C VAL A 171 1.36 10.14 4.02
N LEU A 172 2.50 9.65 3.59
CA LEU A 172 2.86 9.46 2.19
C LEU A 172 2.94 7.96 1.88
N VAL A 173 2.49 7.57 0.71
CA VAL A 173 2.62 6.19 0.20
C VAL A 173 3.39 6.27 -1.12
N SER A 174 4.62 5.72 -1.17
CA SER A 174 5.46 5.81 -2.38
C SER A 174 6.28 4.53 -2.60
N PRO A 175 6.15 3.90 -3.78
CA PRO A 175 5.17 4.17 -4.85
C PRO A 175 3.71 4.10 -4.35
N ASN A 176 2.85 4.96 -4.89
CA ASN A 176 1.51 5.18 -4.33
C ASN A 176 0.52 4.04 -4.65
N ASN A 177 -0.27 3.67 -3.68
CA ASN A 177 -1.49 2.90 -3.85
C ASN A 177 -2.68 3.83 -3.51
N PRO A 178 -3.57 4.17 -4.47
CA PRO A 178 -3.83 3.48 -5.75
C PRO A 178 -3.20 4.11 -6.99
N GLY A 179 -2.54 5.27 -6.88
CA GLY A 179 -2.17 6.12 -8.01
C GLY A 179 -0.97 5.63 -8.83
N GLY A 180 -0.13 4.75 -8.27
CA GLY A 180 1.12 4.32 -8.89
C GLY A 180 2.24 5.38 -8.86
N ALA A 181 1.98 6.59 -8.41
CA ALA A 181 2.96 7.67 -8.41
C ALA A 181 4.19 7.37 -7.54
N GLU A 182 5.36 7.61 -8.09
CA GLU A 182 6.66 7.51 -7.42
C GLU A 182 7.10 8.91 -7.02
N TYR A 183 7.10 9.21 -5.72
CA TYR A 183 7.37 10.58 -5.28
C TYR A 183 8.86 10.92 -5.41
N PRO A 184 9.19 12.07 -6.01
CA PRO A 184 10.57 12.55 -6.12
C PRO A 184 11.25 12.74 -4.77
N ALA A 185 12.57 12.61 -4.73
CA ALA A 185 13.35 12.77 -3.50
C ALA A 185 13.18 14.18 -2.89
N GLU A 186 13.10 15.21 -3.72
CA GLU A 186 12.85 16.60 -3.31
C GLU A 186 11.47 16.77 -2.67
N THR A 187 10.42 16.08 -3.19
CA THR A 187 9.10 16.05 -2.57
C THR A 187 9.17 15.43 -1.18
N MET A 188 9.83 14.27 -1.06
CA MET A 188 9.99 13.58 0.23
C MET A 188 10.74 14.45 1.25
N ALA A 189 11.80 15.15 0.81
CA ALA A 189 12.57 16.08 1.65
C ALA A 189 11.72 17.28 2.10
N ALA A 190 10.93 17.87 1.20
CA ALA A 190 10.04 18.99 1.53
C ALA A 190 9.00 18.61 2.60
N PHE A 191 8.45 17.39 2.54
CA PHE A 191 7.53 16.90 3.58
C PHE A 191 8.24 16.63 4.91
N ARG A 192 9.47 16.09 4.89
CA ARG A 192 10.29 15.94 6.11
C ARG A 192 10.50 17.30 6.77
N ASP A 193 10.91 18.29 6.01
CA ASP A 193 11.22 19.63 6.53
C ASP A 193 9.97 20.33 7.06
N LEU A 194 8.83 20.19 6.37
CA LEU A 194 7.54 20.68 6.84
C LEU A 194 7.15 20.01 8.17
N CYS A 195 7.21 18.68 8.25
CA CYS A 195 6.87 17.94 9.46
C CYS A 195 7.77 18.34 10.63
N ARG A 196 9.07 18.46 10.41
CA ARG A 196 10.04 18.91 11.43
C ARG A 196 9.70 20.32 11.93
N ALA A 197 9.45 21.25 11.03
CA ALA A 197 9.13 22.64 11.38
C ALA A 197 7.81 22.78 12.16
N ARG A 198 6.90 21.82 12.01
CA ARG A 198 5.57 21.82 12.66
C ARG A 198 5.45 20.83 13.81
N GLY A 199 6.50 20.09 14.15
CA GLY A 199 6.48 19.07 15.22
C GLY A 199 5.54 17.90 14.91
N LEU A 200 5.41 17.53 13.62
CA LEU A 200 4.57 16.43 13.13
C LEU A 200 5.41 15.20 12.81
N ALA A 201 4.79 14.02 12.86
CA ALA A 201 5.40 12.82 12.30
C ALA A 201 5.18 12.76 10.76
N LEU A 202 6.20 12.34 10.04
CA LEU A 202 6.10 11.94 8.63
C LEU A 202 6.05 10.40 8.57
N ILE A 203 4.90 9.84 8.22
CA ILE A 203 4.76 8.40 7.99
C ILE A 203 4.92 8.13 6.50
N VAL A 204 5.87 7.26 6.14
CA VAL A 204 6.13 6.87 4.75
C VAL A 204 5.87 5.37 4.60
N ASP A 205 4.80 5.01 3.92
CA ASP A 205 4.50 3.63 3.56
C ASP A 205 5.21 3.29 2.25
N GLU A 206 6.25 2.47 2.34
CA GLU A 206 7.07 2.00 1.22
C GLU A 206 6.82 0.51 0.91
N THR A 207 5.59 0.07 1.03
CA THR A 207 5.18 -1.33 0.71
C THR A 207 5.63 -1.76 -0.70
N TYR A 208 5.79 -0.82 -1.63
CA TYR A 208 6.13 -1.09 -3.03
C TYR A 208 7.53 -0.58 -3.43
N ARG A 209 8.42 -0.24 -2.49
CA ARG A 209 9.75 0.31 -2.77
C ARG A 209 10.59 -0.53 -3.74
N ASP A 210 10.46 -1.85 -3.66
CA ASP A 210 11.24 -2.78 -4.48
C ASP A 210 10.78 -2.80 -5.96
N PHE A 211 9.71 -2.09 -6.28
CA PHE A 211 9.14 -1.95 -7.63
C PHE A 211 9.18 -0.50 -8.14
N ASP A 212 9.93 0.38 -7.48
CA ASP A 212 10.19 1.73 -7.99
C ASP A 212 10.95 1.65 -9.32
N SER A 213 10.58 2.49 -10.27
CA SER A 213 11.18 2.45 -11.61
C SER A 213 12.57 3.06 -11.66
N ARG A 214 12.93 3.87 -10.67
CA ARG A 214 14.23 4.53 -10.58
C ARG A 214 15.29 3.55 -10.09
N ASP A 215 16.47 3.65 -10.64
CA ASP A 215 17.62 2.90 -10.16
C ASP A 215 18.28 3.62 -8.99
N GLY A 216 18.79 2.84 -8.04
CA GLY A 216 19.53 3.35 -6.89
C GLY A 216 18.63 3.87 -5.76
N ARG A 217 19.09 4.93 -5.09
CA ARG A 217 18.39 5.50 -3.92
C ARG A 217 17.20 6.36 -4.36
N VAL A 218 16.03 6.02 -3.85
CA VAL A 218 14.77 6.70 -4.22
C VAL A 218 14.51 8.00 -3.46
N HIS A 219 15.09 8.17 -2.25
CA HIS A 219 15.04 9.41 -1.45
C HIS A 219 16.17 9.47 -0.42
N ASP A 220 16.36 10.64 0.18
CA ASP A 220 17.46 10.96 1.09
C ASP A 220 17.06 11.06 2.57
N LEU A 221 15.84 10.61 2.94
CA LEU A 221 15.29 10.80 4.29
C LEU A 221 16.18 10.22 5.39
N PHE A 222 16.78 9.04 5.17
CA PHE A 222 17.66 8.38 6.14
C PHE A 222 19.10 8.92 6.17
N MET A 223 19.49 9.80 5.24
CA MET A 223 20.80 10.46 5.26
C MET A 223 20.86 11.57 6.29
N ASP A 224 19.71 12.11 6.69
CA ASP A 224 19.61 13.05 7.78
C ASP A 224 20.01 12.35 9.09
N PRO A 225 21.01 12.85 9.85
CA PRO A 225 21.42 12.19 11.10
C PRO A 225 20.31 12.12 12.14
N ASP A 226 19.36 13.07 12.10
CA ASP A 226 18.23 13.18 13.03
C ASP A 226 16.91 12.70 12.39
N TRP A 227 17.00 11.82 11.38
CA TRP A 227 15.84 11.32 10.64
C TRP A 227 14.75 10.75 11.57
N SER A 228 15.16 10.09 12.63
CA SER A 228 14.25 9.39 13.54
C SER A 228 13.37 10.31 14.40
N ASP A 229 13.66 11.61 14.43
CA ASP A 229 12.82 12.59 15.14
C ASP A 229 11.48 12.86 14.42
N VAL A 230 11.46 12.62 13.10
CA VAL A 230 10.33 12.95 12.24
C VAL A 230 9.80 11.73 11.51
N LEU A 231 10.70 10.90 10.95
CA LEU A 231 10.35 9.83 10.03
C LEU A 231 9.90 8.57 10.76
N VAL A 232 8.79 8.02 10.30
CA VAL A 232 8.35 6.65 10.56
C VAL A 232 8.14 5.98 9.21
N GLN A 233 9.00 5.01 8.87
CA GLN A 233 8.85 4.25 7.64
C GLN A 233 8.14 2.93 7.90
N LEU A 234 7.25 2.53 6.99
CA LEU A 234 6.54 1.26 7.01
C LEU A 234 6.93 0.42 5.78
N TYR A 235 7.04 -0.88 5.98
CA TYR A 235 7.39 -1.81 4.91
C TYR A 235 6.57 -3.11 4.97
N SER A 236 6.39 -3.75 3.80
CA SER A 236 5.66 -5.02 3.68
C SER A 236 6.45 -6.06 2.88
N PHE A 237 6.66 -7.22 3.44
CA PHE A 237 7.23 -8.38 2.73
C PHE A 237 6.23 -9.09 1.81
N SER A 238 4.97 -8.68 1.84
CA SER A 238 3.90 -9.30 1.04
C SER A 238 4.12 -9.22 -0.46
N LYS A 239 4.79 -8.13 -0.93
CA LYS A 239 4.89 -7.84 -2.37
C LYS A 239 6.19 -8.38 -2.95
N ALA A 240 7.33 -7.89 -2.48
CA ALA A 240 8.64 -8.25 -3.00
C ALA A 240 8.94 -9.75 -2.89
N TYR A 241 8.48 -10.40 -1.82
CA TYR A 241 8.77 -11.81 -1.54
C TYR A 241 7.56 -12.74 -1.71
N ARG A 242 6.43 -12.22 -2.20
CA ARG A 242 5.16 -12.96 -2.34
C ARG A 242 4.68 -13.61 -1.02
N LEU A 243 5.01 -13.00 0.13
CA LEU A 243 4.68 -13.51 1.47
C LEU A 243 3.32 -13.00 1.99
N THR A 244 2.32 -12.87 1.11
CA THR A 244 1.01 -12.31 1.45
C THR A 244 0.33 -13.07 2.60
N GLY A 245 0.38 -14.40 2.58
CA GLY A 245 -0.21 -15.27 3.61
C GLY A 245 0.60 -15.35 4.91
N HIS A 246 1.88 -15.00 4.87
CA HIS A 246 2.78 -15.08 6.04
C HIS A 246 2.69 -13.85 6.96
N ARG A 247 2.05 -12.78 6.52
CA ARG A 247 1.76 -11.59 7.34
C ARG A 247 3.01 -11.00 7.99
N VAL A 248 3.99 -10.54 7.21
CA VAL A 248 5.21 -9.89 7.72
C VAL A 248 5.31 -8.48 7.18
N GLY A 249 5.55 -7.53 8.07
CA GLY A 249 5.85 -6.13 7.79
C GLY A 249 6.88 -5.60 8.77
N ALA A 250 7.30 -4.36 8.58
CA ALA A 250 8.25 -3.70 9.48
C ALA A 250 7.89 -2.23 9.68
N ILE A 251 8.29 -1.72 10.85
CA ILE A 251 8.34 -0.30 11.20
C ILE A 251 9.81 0.06 11.39
N VAL A 252 10.25 1.17 10.78
CA VAL A 252 11.55 1.78 11.06
C VAL A 252 11.28 3.17 11.63
N ALA A 253 11.64 3.38 12.92
CA ALA A 253 11.33 4.59 13.67
C ALA A 253 12.34 4.82 14.79
N SER A 254 12.19 5.90 15.59
CA SER A 254 12.98 6.11 16.79
C SER A 254 12.76 5.03 17.84
N GLU A 255 13.76 4.74 18.64
CA GLU A 255 13.67 3.77 19.74
C GLU A 255 12.56 4.16 20.73
N ALA A 256 12.42 5.46 21.02
CA ALA A 256 11.36 5.96 21.89
C ALA A 256 9.95 5.68 21.31
N ARG A 257 9.78 5.80 19.98
CA ARG A 257 8.53 5.43 19.30
C ARG A 257 8.28 3.93 19.39
N LEU A 258 9.31 3.12 19.16
CA LEU A 258 9.18 1.67 19.20
C LEU A 258 8.86 1.14 20.60
N ALA A 259 9.32 1.79 21.65
CA ALA A 259 8.93 1.45 23.03
C ALA A 259 7.41 1.60 23.28
N GLU A 260 6.77 2.59 22.64
CA GLU A 260 5.31 2.74 22.69
C GLU A 260 4.59 1.75 21.76
N VAL A 261 5.15 1.51 20.56
CA VAL A 261 4.66 0.50 19.61
C VAL A 261 4.68 -0.91 20.22
N GLU A 262 5.69 -1.24 21.01
CA GLU A 262 5.81 -2.52 21.69
C GLU A 262 4.58 -2.85 22.55
N LYS A 263 4.03 -1.87 23.29
CA LYS A 263 2.81 -2.04 24.11
C LYS A 263 1.60 -2.44 23.25
N PHE A 264 1.48 -1.83 22.06
CA PHE A 264 0.42 -2.17 21.12
C PHE A 264 0.61 -3.59 20.56
N LEU A 265 1.83 -3.92 20.13
CA LEU A 265 2.12 -5.22 19.52
C LEU A 265 1.94 -6.37 20.52
N ASP A 266 2.42 -6.19 21.73
CA ASP A 266 2.22 -7.16 22.83
C ASP A 266 0.73 -7.41 23.08
N THR A 267 -0.06 -6.34 23.22
CA THR A 267 -1.49 -6.44 23.51
C THR A 267 -2.28 -7.09 22.37
N VAL A 268 -1.94 -6.80 21.12
CA VAL A 268 -2.73 -7.23 19.95
C VAL A 268 -2.32 -8.62 19.44
N ALA A 269 -1.04 -8.99 19.58
CA ALA A 269 -0.51 -10.20 18.94
C ALA A 269 0.58 -10.93 19.76
N ILE A 270 1.00 -10.40 20.90
CA ILE A 270 2.14 -10.85 21.72
C ILE A 270 3.45 -10.73 20.94
N CYS A 271 3.57 -11.40 19.80
CA CYS A 271 4.74 -11.32 18.91
C CYS A 271 4.33 -11.60 17.45
N PRO A 272 5.14 -11.20 16.47
CA PRO A 272 4.93 -11.60 15.07
C PRO A 272 5.16 -13.12 14.89
N GLY A 273 4.44 -13.72 13.94
CA GLY A 273 4.59 -15.16 13.62
C GLY A 273 6.01 -15.53 13.19
N GLN A 274 6.60 -16.54 13.83
CA GLN A 274 8.00 -16.90 13.63
C GLN A 274 8.32 -17.37 12.21
N LEU A 275 7.50 -18.26 11.64
CA LEU A 275 7.70 -18.77 10.27
C LEU A 275 7.69 -17.66 9.23
N GLY A 276 6.84 -16.65 9.41
CA GLY A 276 6.83 -15.47 8.55
C GLY A 276 8.13 -14.68 8.63
N GLN A 277 8.67 -14.48 9.82
CA GLN A 277 9.93 -13.77 10.04
C GLN A 277 11.13 -14.56 9.47
N ILE A 278 11.18 -15.87 9.68
CA ILE A 278 12.18 -16.75 9.09
C ILE A 278 12.15 -16.66 7.56
N ALA A 279 10.96 -16.70 6.97
CA ALA A 279 10.77 -16.56 5.54
C ALA A 279 11.27 -15.21 5.02
N ALA A 280 10.95 -14.12 5.72
CA ALA A 280 11.40 -12.77 5.36
C ALA A 280 12.93 -12.64 5.44
N LEU A 281 13.53 -13.10 6.52
CA LEU A 281 14.99 -13.10 6.71
C LEU A 281 15.71 -13.90 5.62
N TRP A 282 15.23 -15.13 5.37
CA TRP A 282 15.79 -15.97 4.31
C TRP A 282 15.66 -15.30 2.94
N GLY A 283 14.49 -14.73 2.64
CA GLY A 283 14.24 -14.02 1.40
C GLY A 283 15.18 -12.83 1.21
N MET A 284 15.35 -11.99 2.22
CA MET A 284 16.27 -10.84 2.18
C MET A 284 17.72 -11.25 1.89
N ARG A 285 18.16 -12.37 2.45
CA ARG A 285 19.54 -12.86 2.28
C ARG A 285 19.79 -13.56 0.94
N ASN A 286 18.77 -14.16 0.34
CA ASN A 286 18.96 -15.10 -0.77
C ASN A 286 18.26 -14.71 -2.08
N LEU A 287 17.25 -13.83 -2.05
CA LEU A 287 16.39 -13.56 -3.21
C LEU A 287 16.65 -12.23 -3.92
N GLY A 288 17.74 -11.52 -3.66
CA GLY A 288 17.98 -10.20 -4.25
C GLY A 288 17.88 -10.19 -5.79
N ARG A 289 18.49 -11.17 -6.47
CA ARG A 289 18.39 -11.30 -7.95
C ARG A 289 16.98 -11.63 -8.42
N TRP A 290 16.26 -12.44 -7.66
CA TRP A 290 14.89 -12.81 -7.99
C TRP A 290 13.95 -11.59 -7.84
N VAL A 291 14.08 -10.81 -6.76
CA VAL A 291 13.32 -9.58 -6.56
C VAL A 291 13.59 -8.58 -7.68
N GLU A 292 14.84 -8.44 -8.13
CA GLU A 292 15.16 -7.59 -9.29
C GLU A 292 14.49 -8.11 -10.57
N GLY A 293 14.45 -9.42 -10.79
CA GLY A 293 13.71 -10.01 -11.90
C GLY A 293 12.20 -9.70 -11.85
N GLU A 294 11.60 -9.80 -10.67
CA GLU A 294 10.19 -9.41 -10.43
C GLU A 294 9.96 -7.92 -10.72
N ARG A 295 10.89 -7.05 -10.30
CA ARG A 295 10.85 -5.63 -10.61
C ARG A 295 10.81 -5.39 -12.10
N GLN A 296 11.71 -6.02 -12.86
CA GLN A 296 11.77 -5.86 -14.33
C GLN A 296 10.49 -6.34 -15.01
N GLU A 297 9.91 -7.43 -14.55
CA GLU A 297 8.63 -7.92 -15.04
C GLU A 297 7.49 -6.92 -14.77
N ILE A 298 7.42 -6.37 -13.56
CA ILE A 298 6.42 -5.34 -13.21
C ILE A 298 6.61 -4.08 -14.05
N LEU A 299 7.84 -3.66 -14.32
CA LEU A 299 8.12 -2.53 -15.20
C LEU A 299 7.70 -2.81 -16.65
N ALA A 300 7.82 -4.06 -17.11
CA ALA A 300 7.31 -4.45 -18.44
C ALA A 300 5.78 -4.40 -18.49
N ARG A 301 5.09 -4.89 -17.46
CA ARG A 301 3.62 -4.79 -17.33
C ARG A 301 3.14 -3.35 -17.21
N ARG A 302 3.89 -2.50 -16.51
CA ARG A 302 3.63 -1.05 -16.44
C ARG A 302 3.61 -0.45 -17.85
N ARG A 303 4.66 -0.68 -18.64
CA ARG A 303 4.70 -0.19 -20.05
C ARG A 303 3.52 -0.71 -20.87
N ALA A 304 3.13 -1.96 -20.66
CA ALA A 304 2.00 -2.56 -21.37
C ALA A 304 0.66 -1.90 -21.02
N VAL A 305 0.40 -1.62 -19.73
CA VAL A 305 -0.85 -0.95 -19.32
C VAL A 305 -0.86 0.52 -19.73
N GLU A 306 0.29 1.20 -19.69
CA GLU A 306 0.42 2.60 -20.16
C GLU A 306 0.06 2.68 -21.66
N ALA A 307 0.62 1.80 -22.49
CA ALA A 307 0.29 1.73 -23.92
C ALA A 307 -1.18 1.36 -24.14
N ALA A 308 -1.68 0.35 -23.42
CA ALA A 308 -3.05 -0.12 -23.57
C ALA A 308 -4.09 0.97 -23.22
N ILE A 309 -3.83 1.79 -22.21
CA ILE A 309 -4.74 2.90 -21.85
C ILE A 309 -4.59 4.07 -22.83
N ALA A 310 -3.39 4.36 -23.32
CA ALA A 310 -3.17 5.44 -24.28
C ALA A 310 -3.94 5.25 -25.60
N ASP A 311 -4.14 4.00 -26.01
CA ASP A 311 -4.89 3.63 -27.21
C ASP A 311 -6.42 3.62 -27.02
N LEU A 312 -6.92 3.75 -25.76
CA LEU A 312 -8.36 3.71 -25.47
C LEU A 312 -9.03 5.07 -25.65
N PRO A 313 -10.05 5.19 -26.54
CA PRO A 313 -10.71 6.45 -26.79
C PRO A 313 -11.39 7.05 -25.54
N GLY A 314 -10.95 8.25 -25.15
CA GLY A 314 -11.49 9.02 -24.03
C GLY A 314 -11.04 8.56 -22.64
N TRP A 315 -10.16 7.58 -22.57
CA TRP A 315 -9.46 7.28 -21.33
C TRP A 315 -8.24 8.18 -21.16
N GLU A 316 -7.90 8.49 -19.93
CA GLU A 316 -6.74 9.32 -19.57
C GLU A 316 -5.99 8.66 -18.42
N LEU A 317 -4.72 8.33 -18.62
CA LEU A 317 -3.86 7.82 -17.57
C LEU A 317 -3.44 8.98 -16.64
N MET A 318 -3.77 8.89 -15.37
CA MET A 318 -3.42 9.87 -14.35
C MET A 318 -2.10 9.55 -13.65
N GLY A 319 -1.77 8.26 -13.54
CA GLY A 319 -0.53 7.77 -12.95
C GLY A 319 -0.39 6.27 -13.15
N ALA A 320 0.88 5.79 -13.18
CA ALA A 320 1.20 4.37 -13.21
C ALA A 320 2.54 4.11 -12.53
N GLY A 321 2.63 3.04 -11.76
CA GLY A 321 3.84 2.58 -11.11
C GLY A 321 3.56 1.48 -10.10
N ALA A 322 4.62 0.83 -9.65
CA ALA A 322 4.51 -0.37 -8.84
C ALA A 322 3.47 -1.34 -9.44
N PHE A 323 2.38 -1.60 -8.75
CA PHE A 323 1.34 -2.56 -9.14
C PHE A 323 0.10 -1.89 -9.76
N PHE A 324 0.08 -0.56 -9.91
CA PHE A 324 -1.14 0.21 -10.19
C PHE A 324 -1.04 1.12 -11.39
N ALA A 325 -2.13 1.19 -12.16
CA ALA A 325 -2.47 2.32 -13.00
C ALA A 325 -3.76 2.96 -12.48
N TYR A 326 -3.83 4.28 -12.51
CA TYR A 326 -4.99 5.05 -12.11
C TYR A 326 -5.42 5.90 -13.30
N ALA A 327 -6.63 5.66 -13.78
CA ALA A 327 -7.09 6.25 -15.03
C ALA A 327 -8.46 6.90 -14.87
N ARG A 328 -8.70 7.93 -15.69
CA ARG A 328 -10.03 8.50 -15.88
C ARG A 328 -10.70 7.83 -17.06
N HIS A 329 -11.98 7.46 -16.92
CA HIS A 329 -12.79 6.85 -17.97
C HIS A 329 -13.82 7.83 -18.53
N PRO A 330 -14.28 7.65 -19.80
CA PRO A 330 -15.21 8.58 -20.47
C PRO A 330 -16.69 8.37 -20.11
N PHE A 331 -17.05 7.31 -19.35
CA PHE A 331 -18.44 6.90 -19.18
C PHE A 331 -19.19 7.75 -18.15
N ALA A 332 -20.48 8.04 -18.44
CA ALA A 332 -21.41 8.63 -17.51
C ALA A 332 -21.84 7.64 -16.42
N GLY A 333 -22.45 8.13 -15.35
CA GLY A 333 -22.91 7.33 -14.21
C GLY A 333 -21.96 7.39 -13.01
N SER A 334 -22.33 6.72 -11.94
CA SER A 334 -21.52 6.60 -10.74
C SER A 334 -20.37 5.60 -10.95
N GLY A 335 -19.25 5.80 -10.24
CA GLY A 335 -18.10 4.89 -10.35
C GLY A 335 -18.46 3.42 -10.08
N PRO A 336 -19.22 3.09 -9.02
CA PRO A 336 -19.65 1.70 -8.79
C PRO A 336 -20.56 1.12 -9.89
N GLU A 337 -21.46 1.93 -10.47
CA GLU A 337 -22.31 1.48 -11.59
C GLU A 337 -21.46 1.15 -12.81
N VAL A 338 -20.54 2.04 -13.19
CA VAL A 338 -19.62 1.81 -14.30
C VAL A 338 -18.74 0.58 -14.07
N ALA A 339 -18.17 0.42 -12.86
CA ALA A 339 -17.34 -0.74 -12.53
C ALA A 339 -18.13 -2.07 -12.63
N LYS A 340 -19.38 -2.09 -12.18
CA LYS A 340 -20.27 -3.26 -12.29
C LYS A 340 -20.67 -3.55 -13.74
N ALA A 341 -20.93 -2.52 -14.54
CA ALA A 341 -21.24 -2.67 -15.95
C ALA A 341 -20.02 -3.24 -16.71
N ILE A 342 -18.81 -2.73 -16.47
CA ILE A 342 -17.56 -3.29 -17.01
C ILE A 342 -17.42 -4.78 -16.66
N LEU A 343 -17.71 -5.15 -15.41
CA LEU A 343 -17.66 -6.55 -14.99
C LEU A 343 -18.70 -7.41 -15.71
N SER A 344 -19.96 -6.96 -15.76
CA SER A 344 -21.06 -7.76 -16.31
C SER A 344 -21.01 -7.87 -17.84
N GLU A 345 -20.53 -6.83 -18.54
CA GLU A 345 -20.51 -6.83 -20.01
C GLU A 345 -19.20 -7.40 -20.58
N GLN A 346 -18.08 -7.16 -19.89
CA GLN A 346 -16.75 -7.45 -20.44
C GLN A 346 -15.91 -8.39 -19.57
N GLY A 347 -16.40 -8.79 -18.40
CA GLY A 347 -15.66 -9.68 -17.50
C GLY A 347 -14.37 -9.07 -16.93
N VAL A 348 -14.29 -7.74 -16.80
CA VAL A 348 -13.15 -7.05 -16.23
C VAL A 348 -13.52 -6.50 -14.84
N LEU A 349 -12.81 -6.92 -13.80
CA LEU A 349 -13.05 -6.47 -12.43
C LEU A 349 -11.98 -5.48 -12.00
N MET A 350 -12.37 -4.22 -11.79
CA MET A 350 -11.53 -3.12 -11.32
C MET A 350 -12.24 -2.34 -10.20
N LEU A 351 -11.52 -1.44 -9.52
CA LEU A 351 -12.09 -0.65 -8.43
C LEU A 351 -12.31 0.81 -8.85
N PRO A 352 -13.52 1.36 -8.60
CA PRO A 352 -13.82 2.76 -8.91
C PRO A 352 -13.11 3.71 -7.96
N GLY A 353 -12.79 4.92 -8.47
CA GLY A 353 -12.10 5.96 -7.71
C GLY A 353 -12.83 6.40 -6.44
N THR A 354 -14.16 6.24 -6.38
CA THR A 354 -14.96 6.53 -5.18
C THR A 354 -14.55 5.73 -3.93
N MET A 355 -13.84 4.62 -4.10
CA MET A 355 -13.29 3.81 -3.00
C MET A 355 -11.99 4.39 -2.41
N PHE A 356 -11.40 5.39 -3.06
CA PHE A 356 -10.09 5.97 -2.71
C PHE A 356 -10.14 7.48 -2.48
N MET A 357 -11.32 8.07 -2.53
CA MET A 357 -11.53 9.49 -2.42
C MET A 357 -12.54 9.82 -1.32
N PRO A 358 -12.54 11.03 -0.77
CA PRO A 358 -13.60 11.48 0.12
C PRO A 358 -14.97 11.34 -0.53
N GLU A 359 -15.98 11.03 0.28
CA GLU A 359 -17.37 11.02 -0.18
C GLU A 359 -17.74 12.36 -0.81
N GLY A 360 -18.51 12.33 -1.91
CA GLY A 360 -18.90 13.54 -2.66
C GLY A 360 -17.82 14.16 -3.53
N SER A 361 -16.64 13.56 -3.65
CA SER A 361 -15.59 14.06 -4.54
C SER A 361 -16.03 13.96 -6.01
N ALA A 362 -16.23 15.10 -6.67
CA ALA A 362 -16.82 15.19 -8.01
C ALA A 362 -16.04 14.38 -9.07
N GLY A 363 -14.73 14.36 -9.02
CA GLY A 363 -13.88 13.61 -9.97
C GLY A 363 -13.84 12.11 -9.76
N ALA A 364 -14.17 11.62 -8.56
CA ALA A 364 -14.00 10.22 -8.17
C ALA A 364 -14.83 9.23 -9.00
N HIS A 365 -16.03 9.65 -9.43
CA HIS A 365 -16.91 8.83 -10.27
C HIS A 365 -16.40 8.58 -11.69
N GLY A 366 -15.41 9.36 -12.14
CA GLY A 366 -14.78 9.19 -13.44
C GLY A 366 -13.46 8.43 -13.40
N GLN A 367 -13.08 7.90 -12.24
CA GLN A 367 -11.75 7.31 -12.03
C GLN A 367 -11.83 5.81 -11.74
N MET A 368 -10.82 5.07 -12.18
CA MET A 368 -10.66 3.63 -11.92
C MET A 368 -9.22 3.32 -11.52
N ARG A 369 -9.07 2.41 -10.55
CA ARG A 369 -7.79 1.76 -10.27
C ARG A 369 -7.69 0.44 -11.00
N ILE A 370 -6.60 0.24 -11.71
CA ILE A 370 -6.21 -0.98 -12.41
C ILE A 370 -4.99 -1.56 -11.71
N ALA A 371 -5.17 -2.65 -10.97
CA ALA A 371 -4.09 -3.38 -10.32
C ALA A 371 -3.49 -4.39 -11.30
N PHE A 372 -2.55 -3.96 -12.11
CA PHE A 372 -2.04 -4.71 -13.25
C PHE A 372 -1.02 -5.80 -12.91
N ALA A 373 -0.52 -5.86 -11.69
CA ALA A 373 0.57 -6.77 -11.32
C ALA A 373 0.29 -8.27 -11.54
N ASN A 374 -0.99 -8.68 -11.55
CA ASN A 374 -1.39 -10.06 -11.78
C ASN A 374 -1.82 -10.34 -13.22
N CYS A 375 -1.62 -9.40 -14.12
CA CYS A 375 -2.01 -9.51 -15.52
C CYS A 375 -0.76 -9.32 -16.38
N ASP A 376 -0.48 -10.27 -17.26
CA ASP A 376 0.63 -10.15 -18.21
C ASP A 376 0.29 -9.14 -19.32
N ALA A 377 1.25 -8.89 -20.20
CA ALA A 377 1.09 -7.92 -21.28
C ALA A 377 -0.04 -8.30 -22.26
N ASP A 378 -0.27 -9.60 -22.50
CA ASP A 378 -1.37 -10.07 -23.36
C ASP A 378 -2.71 -9.84 -22.70
N GLY A 379 -2.84 -10.19 -21.44
CA GLY A 379 -4.05 -9.93 -20.65
C GLY A 379 -4.38 -8.45 -20.53
N LEU A 380 -3.37 -7.58 -20.43
CA LEU A 380 -3.58 -6.12 -20.40
C LEU A 380 -4.05 -5.59 -21.75
N ARG A 381 -3.54 -6.12 -22.87
CA ARG A 381 -4.07 -5.81 -24.21
C ARG A 381 -5.51 -6.30 -24.41
N GLU A 382 -5.79 -7.52 -23.94
CA GLU A 382 -7.17 -8.05 -23.97
C GLU A 382 -8.12 -7.23 -23.08
N MET A 383 -7.67 -6.80 -21.90
CA MET A 383 -8.42 -5.87 -21.04
C MET A 383 -8.80 -4.60 -21.82
N ALA A 384 -7.83 -3.96 -22.47
CA ALA A 384 -8.09 -2.75 -23.24
C ALA A 384 -9.05 -3.00 -24.40
N ALA A 385 -8.87 -4.08 -25.16
CA ALA A 385 -9.77 -4.46 -26.24
C ALA A 385 -11.21 -4.71 -25.76
N ARG A 386 -11.39 -5.23 -24.54
CA ARG A 386 -12.73 -5.40 -23.92
C ARG A 386 -13.30 -4.07 -23.48
N LEU A 387 -12.50 -3.18 -22.88
CA LEU A 387 -12.94 -1.84 -22.47
C LEU A 387 -13.36 -0.98 -23.66
N ASP A 388 -12.75 -1.13 -24.83
CA ASP A 388 -13.11 -0.43 -26.08
C ASP A 388 -14.46 -0.86 -26.61
N ARG A 389 -14.91 -2.10 -26.36
CA ARG A 389 -16.21 -2.63 -26.78
C ARG A 389 -17.39 -2.16 -25.91
N LEU A 390 -17.13 -1.45 -24.82
CA LEU A 390 -18.19 -0.97 -23.94
C LEU A 390 -19.09 0.05 -24.65
N THR A 391 -20.39 -0.14 -24.53
CA THR A 391 -21.40 0.73 -25.13
C THR A 391 -22.08 1.67 -24.12
N LEU A 392 -21.46 1.86 -22.96
CA LEU A 392 -21.97 2.72 -21.90
C LEU A 392 -22.10 4.19 -22.37
N PRO A 393 -23.11 4.93 -21.90
CA PRO A 393 -23.22 6.36 -22.18
C PRO A 393 -21.93 7.11 -21.81
N ARG A 394 -21.47 8.01 -22.67
CA ARG A 394 -20.31 8.87 -22.42
C ARG A 394 -20.73 10.19 -21.81
N ARG A 395 -19.81 10.82 -21.05
CA ARG A 395 -19.97 12.17 -20.51
C ARG A 395 -19.88 13.22 -21.59
#